data_1c27cca99f8a9caca130322f2cb7e2d5
#
_entry.id   1c27cca99f8a9caca130322f2cb7e2d5
#
_cell.length_a   1.000
_cell.length_b   1.000
_cell.length_c   1.000
_cell.angle_alpha   90.00
_cell.angle_beta   90.00
_cell.angle_gamma   90.00
#
_symmetry.space_group_name_H-M   'P 1'
#
loop_
_entity.id
_entity.type
_entity.pdbx_description
1 polymer ?
#
loop_
_entity_poly.entity_id
_entity_poly.type
_entity_poly.pdbx_seq_one_letter_code
_entity_poly.pdbx_strand_id
1 'polypeptide(L)'
;MDDVSFTVGDGELVGYVGPNGAGKSTTIKMLSGILTPTAGKILVDGRIPYEQRQENAKHIGVVFGQRSQLYWDLPMTDTFRLHRRMYEIPEETYKRNVDLFIEVLQMGSFLNQPVRQLSLGQKMRANIAIALLHDPEIVFLDEPTIGLDIVAKSRIRDFVKEINRRKGTTFLLTTHDMDDIEQICGRLMLINHGRLGYDGSLAEFQARYGDPYRLYVTLQPGERPQHPHLQLLDAQEGRFTLGGSKAELPIGEAVSYLSTHYSVRDLRIEESSLESILKAMY
;
A
#
# COMPACT_ATOMS: atom_id res chain seq x y z
N MET A 1 -1.81 -18.84 -9.98
CA MET A 1 -1.43 -19.06 -8.57
C MET A 1 -0.89 -20.46 -8.50
N ASP A 2 0.28 -20.62 -7.92
CA ASP A 2 0.99 -21.90 -7.89
C ASP A 2 1.55 -22.09 -6.47
N ASP A 3 0.82 -22.86 -5.64
CA ASP A 3 1.15 -23.20 -4.25
C ASP A 3 1.42 -21.98 -3.34
N VAL A 4 0.43 -21.09 -3.22
CA VAL A 4 0.50 -19.92 -2.33
C VAL A 4 -0.21 -20.23 -1.02
N SER A 5 0.53 -20.14 0.09
CA SER A 5 0.01 -20.34 1.44
C SER A 5 0.44 -19.19 2.34
N PHE A 6 -0.50 -18.56 3.03
CA PHE A 6 -0.24 -17.52 4.03
C PHE A 6 -1.40 -17.43 5.01
N THR A 7 -1.17 -16.77 6.13
CA THR A 7 -2.20 -16.43 7.13
C THR A 7 -2.05 -14.96 7.47
N VAL A 8 -3.17 -14.24 7.57
CA VAL A 8 -3.22 -12.86 8.03
C VAL A 8 -3.95 -12.83 9.36
N GLY A 9 -3.37 -12.20 10.36
CA GLY A 9 -3.96 -12.03 11.68
C GLY A 9 -4.95 -10.87 11.74
N ASP A 10 -5.78 -10.86 12.80
CA ASP A 10 -6.73 -9.78 13.02
C ASP A 10 -6.02 -8.45 13.28
N GLY A 11 -6.53 -7.37 12.67
CA GLY A 11 -5.99 -6.03 12.80
C GLY A 11 -4.67 -5.79 12.06
N GLU A 12 -4.15 -6.74 11.27
CA GLU A 12 -2.95 -6.52 10.47
C GLU A 12 -3.22 -5.58 9.29
N LEU A 13 -2.22 -4.75 8.99
CA LEU A 13 -2.11 -3.95 7.76
C LEU A 13 -1.06 -4.59 6.86
N VAL A 14 -1.49 -5.32 5.84
CA VAL A 14 -0.63 -6.16 5.00
C VAL A 14 -0.56 -5.63 3.58
N GLY A 15 0.65 -5.41 3.09
CA GLY A 15 0.93 -5.12 1.68
C GLY A 15 1.15 -6.39 0.88
N TYR A 16 0.35 -6.61 -0.17
CA TYR A 16 0.47 -7.75 -1.08
C TYR A 16 0.96 -7.28 -2.44
N VAL A 17 2.25 -7.38 -2.67
CA VAL A 17 2.98 -6.70 -3.76
C VAL A 17 3.55 -7.71 -4.73
N GLY A 18 3.67 -7.31 -5.99
CA GLY A 18 4.26 -8.12 -7.06
C GLY A 18 4.08 -7.47 -8.42
N PRO A 19 4.76 -7.93 -9.46
CA PRO A 19 4.63 -7.41 -10.81
C PRO A 19 3.22 -7.63 -11.39
N ASN A 20 2.95 -6.97 -12.52
CA ASN A 20 1.70 -7.20 -13.25
C ASN A 20 1.60 -8.66 -13.69
N GLY A 21 0.43 -9.25 -13.50
CA GLY A 21 0.23 -10.66 -13.81
C GLY A 21 0.70 -11.65 -12.73
N ALA A 22 1.32 -11.21 -11.63
CA ALA A 22 1.79 -12.09 -10.56
C ALA A 22 0.69 -12.84 -9.82
N GLY A 23 -0.58 -12.38 -9.92
CA GLY A 23 -1.73 -13.03 -9.28
C GLY A 23 -2.41 -12.23 -8.18
N LYS A 24 -2.01 -10.98 -7.92
CA LYS A 24 -2.56 -10.14 -6.84
C LYS A 24 -4.09 -10.03 -6.86
N SER A 25 -4.65 -9.49 -7.93
CA SER A 25 -6.12 -9.34 -8.06
C SER A 25 -6.84 -10.69 -8.16
N THR A 26 -6.16 -11.76 -8.62
CA THR A 26 -6.72 -13.11 -8.61
C THR A 26 -6.88 -13.62 -7.19
N THR A 27 -5.89 -13.38 -6.31
CA THR A 27 -5.96 -13.71 -4.90
C THR A 27 -7.11 -12.96 -4.23
N ILE A 28 -7.22 -11.63 -4.42
CA ILE A 28 -8.34 -10.85 -3.86
C ILE A 28 -9.69 -11.37 -4.34
N LYS A 29 -9.82 -11.74 -5.62
CA LYS A 29 -11.07 -12.31 -6.15
C LYS A 29 -11.39 -13.68 -5.54
N MET A 30 -10.41 -14.49 -5.18
CA MET A 30 -10.62 -15.75 -4.47
C MET A 30 -11.02 -15.50 -3.01
N LEU A 31 -10.33 -14.60 -2.30
CA LEU A 31 -10.65 -14.21 -0.92
C LEU A 31 -12.04 -13.57 -0.80
N SER A 32 -12.48 -12.83 -1.82
CA SER A 32 -13.82 -12.25 -1.88
C SER A 32 -14.91 -13.21 -2.36
N GLY A 33 -14.57 -14.47 -2.69
CA GLY A 33 -15.53 -15.47 -3.18
C GLY A 33 -15.97 -15.29 -4.63
N ILE A 34 -15.36 -14.38 -5.40
CA ILE A 34 -15.67 -14.16 -6.82
C ILE A 34 -15.11 -15.32 -7.66
N LEU A 35 -13.92 -15.80 -7.32
CA LEU A 35 -13.28 -16.93 -7.99
C LEU A 35 -13.15 -18.13 -7.03
N THR A 36 -13.28 -19.32 -7.59
CA THR A 36 -13.02 -20.59 -6.89
C THR A 36 -11.60 -21.05 -7.23
N PRO A 37 -10.76 -21.40 -6.24
CA PRO A 37 -9.42 -21.95 -6.51
C PRO A 37 -9.54 -23.31 -7.19
N THR A 38 -8.58 -23.65 -8.05
CA THR A 38 -8.51 -24.95 -8.71
C THR A 38 -8.16 -26.07 -7.73
N ALA A 39 -7.36 -25.75 -6.71
CA ALA A 39 -6.95 -26.65 -5.64
C ALA A 39 -6.62 -25.84 -4.39
N GLY A 40 -6.49 -26.51 -3.25
CA GLY A 40 -6.21 -25.86 -1.96
C GLY A 40 -7.47 -25.43 -1.23
N LYS A 41 -7.27 -24.72 -0.12
CA LYS A 41 -8.35 -24.24 0.77
C LYS A 41 -8.15 -22.78 1.10
N ILE A 42 -9.23 -22.01 1.07
CA ILE A 42 -9.25 -20.61 1.48
C ILE A 42 -10.26 -20.47 2.62
N LEU A 43 -9.82 -19.80 3.68
CA LEU A 43 -10.68 -19.39 4.79
C LEU A 43 -10.55 -17.88 4.97
N VAL A 44 -11.67 -17.19 5.10
CA VAL A 44 -11.76 -15.79 5.49
C VAL A 44 -12.68 -15.72 6.69
N ASP A 45 -12.13 -15.39 7.85
CA ASP A 45 -12.84 -15.42 9.13
C ASP A 45 -13.60 -16.74 9.35
N GLY A 46 -12.89 -17.86 9.14
CA GLY A 46 -13.45 -19.22 9.30
C GLY A 46 -14.39 -19.69 8.19
N ARG A 47 -14.75 -18.83 7.22
CA ARG A 47 -15.68 -19.13 6.13
C ARG A 47 -14.95 -19.51 4.85
N ILE A 48 -15.55 -20.38 4.03
CA ILE A 48 -15.07 -20.67 2.67
C ILE A 48 -15.74 -19.67 1.72
N PRO A 49 -15.00 -18.66 1.18
CA PRO A 49 -15.60 -17.51 0.51
C PRO A 49 -16.48 -17.86 -0.71
N TYR A 50 -16.05 -18.82 -1.51
CA TYR A 50 -16.76 -19.22 -2.74
C TYR A 50 -17.96 -20.14 -2.48
N GLU A 51 -18.06 -20.77 -1.32
CA GLU A 51 -19.22 -21.58 -0.90
C GLU A 51 -20.27 -20.74 -0.16
N GLN A 52 -19.80 -19.78 0.65
CA GLN A 52 -20.62 -18.96 1.55
C GLN A 52 -20.61 -17.48 1.12
N ARG A 53 -20.78 -17.20 -0.18
CA ARG A 53 -20.58 -15.86 -0.78
C ARG A 53 -21.38 -14.75 -0.11
N GLN A 54 -22.64 -14.95 0.16
CA GLN A 54 -23.52 -13.93 0.76
C GLN A 54 -23.09 -13.63 2.20
N GLU A 55 -22.79 -14.66 2.96
CA GLU A 55 -22.34 -14.50 4.34
C GLU A 55 -20.93 -13.88 4.39
N ASN A 56 -20.01 -14.35 3.56
CA ASN A 56 -18.68 -13.76 3.46
C ASN A 56 -18.77 -12.26 3.10
N ALA A 57 -19.65 -11.86 2.18
CA ALA A 57 -19.81 -10.47 1.76
C ALA A 57 -20.27 -9.53 2.90
N LYS A 58 -20.94 -10.03 3.93
CA LYS A 58 -21.34 -9.23 5.10
C LYS A 58 -20.17 -8.89 6.03
N HIS A 59 -19.09 -9.69 5.98
CA HIS A 59 -17.92 -9.56 6.87
C HIS A 59 -16.70 -8.93 6.18
N ILE A 60 -16.75 -8.77 4.86
CA ILE A 60 -15.65 -8.20 4.11
C ILE A 60 -16.04 -6.90 3.38
N GLY A 61 -15.10 -5.96 3.31
CA GLY A 61 -15.15 -4.84 2.39
C GLY A 61 -14.20 -5.10 1.21
N VAL A 62 -14.61 -4.76 -0.01
CA VAL A 62 -13.74 -4.92 -1.19
C VAL A 62 -13.77 -3.67 -2.04
N VAL A 63 -12.59 -3.17 -2.40
CA VAL A 63 -12.44 -2.06 -3.35
C VAL A 63 -11.56 -2.54 -4.50
N PHE A 64 -12.07 -2.47 -5.74
CA PHE A 64 -11.30 -2.69 -6.95
C PHE A 64 -11.01 -1.34 -7.61
N GLY A 65 -9.73 -0.95 -7.71
CA GLY A 65 -9.33 0.38 -8.15
C GLY A 65 -9.86 0.83 -9.51
N GLN A 66 -10.08 -0.12 -10.41
CA GLN A 66 -10.59 0.16 -11.76
C GLN A 66 -12.12 -0.02 -11.89
N ARG A 67 -12.80 -0.45 -10.84
CA ARG A 67 -14.25 -0.71 -10.86
C ARG A 67 -14.92 0.08 -9.76
N SER A 68 -15.96 0.82 -10.13
CA SER A 68 -16.78 1.56 -9.17
C SER A 68 -17.99 0.74 -8.75
N GLN A 69 -18.28 0.73 -7.47
CA GLN A 69 -19.53 0.20 -6.90
C GLN A 69 -20.61 1.29 -6.82
N LEU A 70 -20.29 2.50 -7.30
CA LEU A 70 -21.16 3.66 -7.22
C LEU A 70 -22.14 3.68 -8.39
N TYR A 71 -23.34 4.15 -8.12
CA TYR A 71 -24.38 4.33 -9.14
C TYR A 71 -24.21 5.68 -9.82
N TRP A 72 -23.95 5.66 -11.11
CA TRP A 72 -23.51 6.81 -11.94
C TRP A 72 -24.34 8.08 -11.78
N ASP A 73 -25.68 7.93 -11.75
CA ASP A 73 -26.62 9.06 -11.68
C ASP A 73 -27.11 9.40 -10.27
N LEU A 74 -26.77 8.58 -9.27
CA LEU A 74 -27.20 8.81 -7.91
C LEU A 74 -26.19 9.66 -7.12
N PRO A 75 -26.68 10.54 -6.24
CA PRO A 75 -25.86 11.16 -5.19
C PRO A 75 -25.31 10.10 -4.22
N MET A 76 -24.20 10.44 -3.55
CA MET A 76 -23.62 9.55 -2.55
C MET A 76 -24.57 9.26 -1.39
N THR A 77 -25.37 10.22 -0.98
CA THR A 77 -26.39 10.03 0.05
C THR A 77 -27.38 8.92 -0.29
N ASP A 78 -27.80 8.83 -1.53
CA ASP A 78 -28.75 7.80 -1.99
C ASP A 78 -28.04 6.44 -2.16
N THR A 79 -26.80 6.46 -2.64
CA THR A 79 -25.96 5.26 -2.70
C THR A 79 -25.74 4.68 -1.29
N PHE A 80 -25.43 5.49 -0.30
CA PHE A 80 -25.30 5.04 1.10
C PHE A 80 -26.62 4.46 1.66
N ARG A 81 -27.76 5.11 1.40
CA ARG A 81 -29.08 4.59 1.82
C ARG A 81 -29.40 3.24 1.18
N LEU A 82 -29.03 3.07 -0.11
CA LEU A 82 -29.21 1.80 -0.82
C LEU A 82 -28.35 0.70 -0.20
N HIS A 83 -27.04 0.96 0.03
CA HIS A 83 -26.14 0.00 0.68
C HIS A 83 -26.59 -0.34 2.09
N ARG A 84 -27.07 0.65 2.87
CA ARG A 84 -27.67 0.38 4.17
C ARG A 84 -28.77 -0.67 4.10
N ARG A 85 -29.67 -0.56 3.10
CA ARG A 85 -30.76 -1.52 2.90
C ARG A 85 -30.27 -2.89 2.44
N MET A 86 -29.28 -2.91 1.51
CA MET A 86 -28.73 -4.16 0.98
C MET A 86 -27.99 -4.98 2.03
N TYR A 87 -27.27 -4.33 2.92
CA TYR A 87 -26.47 -4.96 3.99
C TYR A 87 -27.21 -4.99 5.33
N GLU A 88 -28.46 -4.56 5.39
CA GLU A 88 -29.29 -4.51 6.61
C GLU A 88 -28.60 -3.79 7.77
N ILE A 89 -27.86 -2.69 7.47
CA ILE A 89 -27.06 -1.97 8.44
C ILE A 89 -27.96 -1.26 9.46
N PRO A 90 -27.76 -1.47 10.78
CA PRO A 90 -28.48 -0.76 11.83
C PRO A 90 -28.33 0.76 11.72
N GLU A 91 -29.39 1.51 12.06
CA GLU A 91 -29.41 2.99 11.94
C GLU A 91 -28.23 3.66 12.65
N GLU A 92 -27.91 3.21 13.85
CA GLU A 92 -26.82 3.78 14.66
C GLU A 92 -25.46 3.56 14.00
N THR A 93 -25.19 2.33 13.53
CA THR A 93 -23.95 2.00 12.81
C THR A 93 -23.84 2.81 11.52
N TYR A 94 -24.95 2.91 10.77
CA TYR A 94 -24.99 3.70 9.55
C TYR A 94 -24.64 5.17 9.81
N LYS A 95 -25.32 5.83 10.75
CA LYS A 95 -25.06 7.23 11.08
C LYS A 95 -23.62 7.44 11.53
N ARG A 96 -23.16 6.64 12.51
CA ARG A 96 -21.79 6.72 13.01
C ARG A 96 -20.75 6.60 11.90
N ASN A 97 -20.92 5.63 10.99
CA ASN A 97 -19.97 5.39 9.92
C ASN A 97 -20.03 6.50 8.86
N VAL A 98 -21.23 6.96 8.47
CA VAL A 98 -21.37 8.07 7.53
C VAL A 98 -20.73 9.36 8.08
N ASP A 99 -20.99 9.71 9.33
CA ASP A 99 -20.40 10.91 9.97
C ASP A 99 -18.87 10.82 10.00
N LEU A 100 -18.32 9.66 10.40
CA LEU A 100 -16.87 9.41 10.38
C LEU A 100 -16.28 9.54 8.97
N PHE A 101 -16.95 8.99 7.96
CA PHE A 101 -16.45 9.03 6.58
C PHE A 101 -16.55 10.43 5.97
N ILE A 102 -17.60 11.19 6.32
CA ILE A 102 -17.70 12.61 5.93
C ILE A 102 -16.54 13.41 6.51
N GLU A 103 -16.20 13.20 7.76
CA GLU A 103 -15.11 13.88 8.46
C GLU A 103 -13.75 13.48 7.88
N VAL A 104 -13.38 12.21 7.99
CA VAL A 104 -12.02 11.73 7.68
C VAL A 104 -11.73 11.72 6.17
N LEU A 105 -12.67 11.29 5.34
CA LEU A 105 -12.54 11.33 3.88
C LEU A 105 -12.92 12.67 3.28
N GLN A 106 -13.31 13.66 4.08
CA GLN A 106 -13.71 15.01 3.64
C GLN A 106 -14.75 14.97 2.51
N MET A 107 -15.83 14.21 2.71
CA MET A 107 -16.84 13.98 1.68
C MET A 107 -17.93 15.06 1.63
N GLY A 108 -18.00 15.95 2.61
CA GLY A 108 -19.10 16.93 2.77
C GLY A 108 -19.38 17.77 1.53
N SER A 109 -18.32 18.19 0.80
CA SER A 109 -18.45 19.04 -0.38
C SER A 109 -19.10 18.36 -1.61
N PHE A 110 -19.10 17.02 -1.65
CA PHE A 110 -19.61 16.27 -2.83
C PHE A 110 -20.68 15.21 -2.48
N LEU A 111 -21.07 15.11 -1.22
CA LEU A 111 -21.99 14.08 -0.73
C LEU A 111 -23.34 14.06 -1.49
N ASN A 112 -23.82 15.23 -1.90
CA ASN A 112 -25.09 15.41 -2.61
C ASN A 112 -24.92 15.52 -4.13
N GLN A 113 -23.69 15.36 -4.66
CA GLN A 113 -23.44 15.42 -6.09
C GLN A 113 -23.62 14.02 -6.72
N PRO A 114 -24.18 13.94 -7.94
CA PRO A 114 -24.20 12.69 -8.70
C PRO A 114 -22.78 12.16 -8.97
N VAL A 115 -22.63 10.85 -8.88
CA VAL A 115 -21.31 10.20 -9.05
C VAL A 115 -20.60 10.58 -10.35
N ARG A 116 -21.34 10.80 -11.44
CA ARG A 116 -20.78 11.23 -12.74
C ARG A 116 -19.99 12.54 -12.66
N GLN A 117 -20.30 13.43 -11.72
CA GLN A 117 -19.67 14.74 -11.53
C GLN A 117 -18.43 14.68 -10.61
N LEU A 118 -18.21 13.56 -9.94
CA LEU A 118 -17.10 13.40 -9.03
C LEU A 118 -15.77 13.21 -9.76
N SER A 119 -14.70 13.83 -9.22
CA SER A 119 -13.33 13.55 -9.65
C SER A 119 -12.95 12.10 -9.34
N LEU A 120 -11.86 11.61 -9.93
CA LEU A 120 -11.36 10.25 -9.66
C LEU A 120 -11.08 10.04 -8.17
N GLY A 121 -10.42 10.99 -7.51
CA GLY A 121 -10.13 10.94 -6.08
C GLY A 121 -11.39 10.98 -5.21
N GLN A 122 -12.42 11.75 -5.60
CA GLN A 122 -13.72 11.74 -4.92
C GLN A 122 -14.43 10.40 -5.08
N LYS A 123 -14.43 9.84 -6.29
CA LYS A 123 -14.99 8.50 -6.56
C LYS A 123 -14.30 7.42 -5.73
N MET A 124 -12.98 7.45 -5.62
CA MET A 124 -12.24 6.47 -4.85
C MET A 124 -12.57 6.57 -3.36
N ARG A 125 -12.59 7.78 -2.78
CA ARG A 125 -13.01 8.00 -1.39
C ARG A 125 -14.43 7.48 -1.14
N ALA A 126 -15.33 7.70 -2.07
CA ALA A 126 -16.70 7.21 -2.02
C ALA A 126 -16.77 5.66 -2.11
N ASN A 127 -15.98 5.03 -2.98
CA ASN A 127 -15.90 3.56 -3.06
C ASN A 127 -15.38 2.94 -1.76
N ILE A 128 -14.35 3.55 -1.16
CA ILE A 128 -13.81 3.09 0.12
C ILE A 128 -14.84 3.24 1.25
N ALA A 129 -15.54 4.39 1.30
CA ALA A 129 -16.60 4.62 2.27
C ALA A 129 -17.72 3.57 2.16
N ILE A 130 -18.15 3.23 0.95
CA ILE A 130 -19.18 2.20 0.72
C ILE A 130 -18.70 0.82 1.16
N ALA A 131 -17.47 0.45 0.82
CA ALA A 131 -16.90 -0.84 1.18
C ALA A 131 -16.79 -1.05 2.70
N LEU A 132 -16.76 0.04 3.47
CA LEU A 132 -16.66 0.04 4.93
C LEU A 132 -17.98 0.39 5.65
N LEU A 133 -19.05 0.67 4.91
CA LEU A 133 -20.29 1.19 5.48
C LEU A 133 -20.98 0.20 6.43
N HIS A 134 -20.88 -1.09 6.14
CA HIS A 134 -21.46 -2.18 6.93
C HIS A 134 -20.56 -2.67 8.07
N ASP A 135 -19.45 -1.95 8.33
CA ASP A 135 -18.50 -2.22 9.43
C ASP A 135 -17.78 -3.58 9.32
N PRO A 136 -17.17 -3.90 8.16
CA PRO A 136 -16.52 -5.19 7.95
C PRO A 136 -15.27 -5.35 8.82
N GLU A 137 -14.96 -6.58 9.20
CA GLU A 137 -13.77 -6.95 9.97
C GLU A 137 -12.52 -7.01 9.08
N ILE A 138 -12.69 -7.33 7.80
CA ILE A 138 -11.60 -7.49 6.82
C ILE A 138 -11.90 -6.65 5.58
N VAL A 139 -10.89 -5.94 5.08
CA VAL A 139 -11.00 -5.10 3.87
C VAL A 139 -9.90 -5.44 2.88
N PHE A 140 -10.29 -5.71 1.65
CA PHE A 140 -9.41 -5.92 0.51
C PHE A 140 -9.39 -4.66 -0.36
N LEU A 141 -8.23 -4.06 -0.53
CA LEU A 141 -8.01 -2.87 -1.35
C LEU A 141 -7.12 -3.24 -2.54
N ASP A 142 -7.71 -3.36 -3.74
CA ASP A 142 -6.97 -3.67 -4.96
C ASP A 142 -6.68 -2.37 -5.73
N GLU A 143 -5.45 -1.87 -5.64
CA GLU A 143 -4.97 -0.63 -6.28
C GLU A 143 -5.80 0.64 -5.92
N PRO A 144 -6.05 0.95 -4.62
CA PRO A 144 -6.97 2.01 -4.22
C PRO A 144 -6.45 3.43 -4.49
N THR A 145 -5.19 3.60 -4.82
CA THR A 145 -4.55 4.91 -5.02
C THR A 145 -4.15 5.17 -6.47
N ILE A 146 -4.46 4.23 -7.38
CA ILE A 146 -4.07 4.33 -8.79
C ILE A 146 -4.66 5.57 -9.46
N GLY A 147 -3.81 6.36 -10.12
CA GLY A 147 -4.22 7.55 -10.87
C GLY A 147 -4.65 8.74 -10.00
N LEU A 148 -4.45 8.68 -8.68
CA LEU A 148 -4.78 9.76 -7.76
C LEU A 148 -3.60 10.73 -7.58
N ASP A 149 -3.93 11.99 -7.28
CA ASP A 149 -2.95 12.97 -6.84
C ASP A 149 -2.44 12.69 -5.42
N ILE A 150 -1.33 13.33 -5.04
CA ILE A 150 -0.65 13.13 -3.75
C ILE A 150 -1.58 13.40 -2.56
N VAL A 151 -2.45 14.42 -2.66
CA VAL A 151 -3.37 14.80 -1.58
C VAL A 151 -4.46 13.74 -1.40
N ALA A 152 -5.02 13.23 -2.50
CA ALA A 152 -6.01 12.16 -2.44
C ALA A 152 -5.41 10.85 -1.89
N LYS A 153 -4.19 10.50 -2.29
CA LYS A 153 -3.46 9.34 -1.76
C LYS A 153 -3.24 9.46 -0.24
N SER A 154 -2.71 10.61 0.23
CA SER A 154 -2.49 10.84 1.66
C SER A 154 -3.77 10.65 2.48
N ARG A 155 -4.90 11.21 2.02
CA ARG A 155 -6.18 11.05 2.71
C ARG A 155 -6.64 9.59 2.82
N ILE A 156 -6.44 8.81 1.77
CA ILE A 156 -6.78 7.38 1.79
C ILE A 156 -5.87 6.63 2.77
N ARG A 157 -4.58 6.92 2.78
CA ARG A 157 -3.62 6.33 3.72
C ARG A 157 -3.99 6.63 5.18
N ASP A 158 -4.27 7.90 5.47
CA ASP A 158 -4.66 8.34 6.80
C ASP A 158 -5.98 7.70 7.24
N PHE A 159 -6.93 7.59 6.33
CA PHE A 159 -8.21 6.93 6.58
C PHE A 159 -8.04 5.43 6.89
N VAL A 160 -7.25 4.70 6.13
CA VAL A 160 -6.98 3.27 6.37
C VAL A 160 -6.35 3.05 7.74
N LYS A 161 -5.32 3.85 8.08
CA LYS A 161 -4.67 3.81 9.40
C LYS A 161 -5.66 4.12 10.54
N GLU A 162 -6.49 5.12 10.36
CA GLU A 162 -7.45 5.54 11.38
C GLU A 162 -8.55 4.50 11.61
N ILE A 163 -9.06 3.88 10.55
CA ILE A 163 -10.04 2.79 10.68
C ILE A 163 -9.41 1.57 11.36
N ASN A 164 -8.21 1.17 10.96
CA ASN A 164 -7.50 0.08 11.61
C ASN A 164 -7.27 0.38 13.11
N ARG A 165 -6.78 1.57 13.45
CA ARG A 165 -6.54 1.99 14.84
C ARG A 165 -7.80 2.02 15.69
N ARG A 166 -8.93 2.51 15.14
CA ARG A 166 -10.20 2.66 15.89
C ARG A 166 -10.97 1.37 16.03
N LYS A 167 -10.96 0.53 15.00
CA LYS A 167 -11.85 -0.62 14.88
C LYS A 167 -11.13 -1.97 14.87
N GLY A 168 -9.80 -1.98 14.76
CA GLY A 168 -9.03 -3.23 14.57
C GLY A 168 -9.29 -3.91 13.22
N THR A 169 -9.83 -3.18 12.23
CA THR A 169 -10.10 -3.73 10.90
C THR A 169 -8.82 -4.21 10.23
N THR A 170 -8.82 -5.42 9.72
CA THR A 170 -7.71 -6.02 8.96
C THR A 170 -7.73 -5.53 7.52
N PHE A 171 -6.58 -5.12 6.98
CA PHE A 171 -6.48 -4.69 5.59
C PHE A 171 -5.45 -5.51 4.82
N LEU A 172 -5.84 -5.99 3.64
CA LEU A 172 -4.94 -6.50 2.62
C LEU A 172 -4.94 -5.54 1.44
N LEU A 173 -3.80 -4.88 1.22
CA LEU A 173 -3.63 -3.85 0.21
C LEU A 173 -2.76 -4.33 -0.93
N THR A 174 -3.22 -4.21 -2.18
CA THR A 174 -2.35 -4.30 -3.35
C THR A 174 -2.10 -2.90 -3.90
N THR A 175 -0.89 -2.61 -4.29
CA THR A 175 -0.53 -1.35 -4.93
C THR A 175 0.78 -1.48 -5.72
N HIS A 176 0.98 -0.57 -6.67
CA HIS A 176 2.26 -0.34 -7.33
C HIS A 176 3.01 0.86 -6.73
N ASP A 177 2.35 1.61 -5.86
CA ASP A 177 2.95 2.75 -5.16
C ASP A 177 3.58 2.25 -3.85
N MET A 178 4.90 2.23 -3.81
CA MET A 178 5.63 1.74 -2.64
C MET A 178 5.48 2.64 -1.43
N ASP A 179 5.22 3.92 -1.63
CA ASP A 179 4.89 4.84 -0.53
C ASP A 179 3.62 4.42 0.22
N ASP A 180 2.63 3.81 -0.48
CA ASP A 180 1.45 3.28 0.19
C ASP A 180 1.82 2.15 1.14
N ILE A 181 2.72 1.25 0.70
CA ILE A 181 3.19 0.14 1.53
C ILE A 181 3.97 0.66 2.73
N GLU A 182 4.95 1.54 2.51
CA GLU A 182 5.79 2.08 3.58
C GLU A 182 5.00 2.89 4.62
N GLN A 183 3.95 3.58 4.19
CA GLN A 183 3.17 4.42 5.09
C GLN A 183 2.02 3.69 5.79
N ILE A 184 1.47 2.61 5.21
CA ILE A 184 0.29 1.93 5.74
C ILE A 184 0.66 0.59 6.39
N CYS A 185 1.54 -0.22 5.74
CA CYS A 185 1.68 -1.63 6.04
C CYS A 185 2.82 -1.91 7.03
N GLY A 186 2.54 -2.73 8.04
CA GLY A 186 3.58 -3.28 8.93
C GLY A 186 4.20 -4.58 8.40
N ARG A 187 3.48 -5.28 7.52
CA ARG A 187 3.87 -6.57 6.92
C ARG A 187 3.81 -6.51 5.41
N LEU A 188 4.77 -7.16 4.78
CA LEU A 188 4.91 -7.24 3.34
C LEU A 188 4.86 -8.71 2.89
N MET A 189 4.02 -8.99 1.91
CA MET A 189 4.01 -10.25 1.18
C MET A 189 4.34 -9.99 -0.28
N LEU A 190 5.39 -10.64 -0.80
CA LEU A 190 5.80 -10.52 -2.19
C LEU A 190 5.37 -11.74 -2.98
N ILE A 191 4.61 -11.50 -4.04
CA ILE A 191 4.21 -12.53 -4.99
C ILE A 191 4.88 -12.30 -6.35
N ASN A 192 5.45 -13.38 -6.89
CA ASN A 192 6.01 -13.37 -8.24
C ASN A 192 5.65 -14.67 -8.94
N HIS A 193 5.23 -14.60 -10.21
CA HIS A 193 4.79 -15.75 -11.00
C HIS A 193 3.84 -16.72 -10.27
N GLY A 194 2.93 -16.18 -9.47
CA GLY A 194 1.95 -16.94 -8.70
C GLY A 194 2.50 -17.65 -7.47
N ARG A 195 3.73 -17.37 -7.03
CA ARG A 195 4.37 -17.92 -5.84
C ARG A 195 4.73 -16.84 -4.85
N LEU A 196 4.66 -17.16 -3.56
CA LEU A 196 5.05 -16.25 -2.49
C LEU A 196 6.57 -16.30 -2.29
N GLY A 197 7.26 -15.19 -2.57
CA GLY A 197 8.71 -15.06 -2.44
C GLY A 197 9.17 -14.51 -1.10
N TYR A 198 8.34 -13.71 -0.45
CA TYR A 198 8.60 -13.16 0.87
C TYR A 198 7.28 -12.99 1.65
N ASP A 199 7.34 -13.22 2.94
CA ASP A 199 6.27 -12.94 3.88
C ASP A 199 6.90 -12.61 5.25
N GLY A 200 6.78 -11.37 5.70
CA GLY A 200 7.38 -10.91 6.94
C GLY A 200 7.19 -9.42 7.18
N SER A 201 7.79 -8.90 8.26
CA SER A 201 7.69 -7.47 8.56
C SER A 201 8.39 -6.62 7.50
N LEU A 202 7.83 -5.44 7.22
CA LEU A 202 8.43 -4.48 6.31
C LEU A 202 9.81 -4.01 6.81
N ALA A 203 9.96 -3.85 8.13
CA ALA A 203 11.22 -3.46 8.74
C ALA A 203 12.33 -4.51 8.53
N GLU A 204 12.03 -5.79 8.72
CA GLU A 204 12.98 -6.88 8.45
C GLU A 204 13.33 -6.97 6.96
N PHE A 205 12.35 -6.75 6.08
CA PHE A 205 12.60 -6.70 4.64
C PHE A 205 13.58 -5.58 4.28
N GLN A 206 13.33 -4.38 4.77
CA GLN A 206 14.22 -3.23 4.55
C GLN A 206 15.60 -3.43 5.17
N ALA A 207 15.69 -4.03 6.37
CA ALA A 207 16.96 -4.34 7.01
C ALA A 207 17.77 -5.37 6.21
N ARG A 208 17.10 -6.37 5.62
CA ARG A 208 17.74 -7.47 4.89
C ARG A 208 18.18 -7.09 3.48
N TYR A 209 17.38 -6.28 2.78
CA TYR A 209 17.57 -5.97 1.36
C TYR A 209 17.88 -4.50 1.08
N GLY A 210 17.70 -3.61 2.06
CA GLY A 210 17.95 -2.16 1.96
C GLY A 210 19.36 -1.73 2.34
N ASP A 211 20.31 -2.66 2.39
CA ASP A 211 21.69 -2.40 2.78
C ASP A 211 22.43 -1.38 1.88
N PRO A 212 22.35 -1.44 0.54
CA PRO A 212 23.06 -0.51 -0.32
C PRO A 212 22.56 0.94 -0.18
N TYR A 213 23.52 1.88 -0.17
CA TYR A 213 23.23 3.32 -0.25
C TYR A 213 24.10 4.00 -1.31
N ARG A 214 23.70 5.18 -1.74
CA ARG A 214 24.47 6.05 -2.65
C ARG A 214 24.72 7.39 -2.00
N LEU A 215 25.95 7.91 -2.19
CA LEU A 215 26.34 9.25 -1.81
C LEU A 215 26.65 10.04 -3.07
N TYR A 216 25.92 11.10 -3.28
CA TYR A 216 26.21 12.09 -4.32
C TYR A 216 27.02 13.19 -3.67
N VAL A 217 28.29 13.32 -4.03
CA VAL A 217 29.23 14.23 -3.40
C VAL A 217 29.79 15.19 -4.42
N THR A 218 29.77 16.48 -4.09
CA THR A 218 30.46 17.53 -4.86
C THR A 218 31.68 17.98 -4.07
N LEU A 219 32.87 17.81 -4.64
CA LEU A 219 34.16 18.18 -4.04
C LEU A 219 34.76 19.41 -4.72
N GLN A 220 35.83 19.93 -4.16
CA GLN A 220 36.62 20.96 -4.84
C GLN A 220 37.31 20.39 -6.09
N PRO A 221 37.55 21.24 -7.12
CA PRO A 221 38.26 20.81 -8.31
C PRO A 221 39.64 20.22 -7.99
N GLY A 222 39.93 19.03 -8.56
CA GLY A 222 41.19 18.32 -8.36
C GLY A 222 41.15 17.27 -7.27
N GLU A 223 40.10 17.21 -6.43
CA GLU A 223 39.93 16.15 -5.45
C GLU A 223 39.18 14.96 -6.08
N ARG A 224 39.52 13.74 -5.63
CA ARG A 224 38.84 12.51 -6.03
C ARG A 224 38.66 11.61 -4.81
N PRO A 225 37.43 11.28 -4.44
CA PRO A 225 37.17 10.50 -3.24
C PRO A 225 37.63 9.04 -3.42
N GLN A 226 38.25 8.49 -2.37
CA GLN A 226 38.66 7.09 -2.30
C GLN A 226 38.41 6.58 -0.88
N HIS A 227 37.78 5.40 -0.79
CA HIS A 227 37.59 4.69 0.47
C HIS A 227 37.47 3.18 0.17
N PRO A 228 38.04 2.27 1.00
CA PRO A 228 38.00 0.82 0.74
C PRO A 228 36.60 0.24 0.59
N HIS A 229 35.61 0.78 1.30
CA HIS A 229 34.23 0.32 1.33
C HIS A 229 33.25 1.23 0.55
N LEU A 230 33.76 2.20 -0.24
CA LEU A 230 32.95 3.01 -1.14
C LEU A 230 33.37 2.79 -2.57
N GLN A 231 32.46 2.28 -3.37
CA GLN A 231 32.66 2.07 -4.80
C GLN A 231 32.34 3.36 -5.57
N LEU A 232 33.27 3.83 -6.40
CA LEU A 232 32.98 4.92 -7.32
C LEU A 232 32.10 4.40 -8.46
N LEU A 233 30.86 4.87 -8.53
CA LEU A 233 29.86 4.48 -9.54
C LEU A 233 29.87 5.42 -10.74
N ASP A 234 30.02 6.74 -10.50
CA ASP A 234 30.08 7.78 -11.53
C ASP A 234 30.97 8.96 -11.08
N ALA A 235 31.60 9.65 -12.06
CA ALA A 235 32.43 10.80 -11.82
C ALA A 235 32.29 11.81 -12.96
N GLN A 236 31.85 13.02 -12.65
CA GLN A 236 31.70 14.15 -13.59
C GLN A 236 32.16 15.44 -12.93
N GLU A 237 33.16 16.11 -13.50
CA GLU A 237 33.65 17.45 -13.14
C GLU A 237 33.46 17.87 -11.66
N GLY A 238 34.09 17.15 -10.72
CA GLY A 238 33.98 17.42 -9.28
C GLY A 238 32.73 16.89 -8.58
N ARG A 239 31.85 16.21 -9.32
CA ARG A 239 30.68 15.47 -8.78
C ARG A 239 30.93 13.96 -8.84
N PHE A 240 30.68 13.29 -7.77
CA PHE A 240 30.94 11.86 -7.63
C PHE A 240 29.71 11.15 -7.08
N THR A 241 29.41 9.97 -7.64
CA THR A 241 28.44 9.05 -7.05
C THR A 241 29.19 7.87 -6.47
N LEU A 242 29.06 7.68 -5.17
CA LEU A 242 29.68 6.60 -4.42
C LEU A 242 28.62 5.62 -3.95
N GLY A 243 28.85 4.34 -4.13
CA GLY A 243 28.03 3.25 -3.60
C GLY A 243 28.67 2.67 -2.34
N GLY A 244 27.89 2.43 -1.31
CA GLY A 244 28.33 1.76 -0.08
C GLY A 244 27.30 0.78 0.44
N SER A 245 27.71 -0.06 1.38
CA SER A 245 26.89 -1.00 2.14
C SER A 245 26.85 -0.57 3.60
N LYS A 246 25.67 -0.52 4.20
CA LYS A 246 25.52 -0.16 5.62
C LYS A 246 26.19 -1.18 6.55
N ALA A 247 26.27 -2.44 6.10
CA ALA A 247 26.92 -3.51 6.83
C ALA A 247 28.45 -3.35 6.88
N GLU A 248 29.05 -2.79 5.81
CA GLU A 248 30.50 -2.59 5.72
C GLU A 248 30.93 -1.21 6.20
N LEU A 249 30.12 -0.18 5.92
CA LEU A 249 30.38 1.21 6.29
C LEU A 249 29.06 1.93 6.57
N PRO A 250 28.71 2.16 7.84
CA PRO A 250 27.52 2.93 8.20
C PRO A 250 27.53 4.33 7.56
N ILE A 251 26.38 4.82 7.14
CA ILE A 251 26.25 6.10 6.42
C ILE A 251 26.90 7.26 7.20
N GLY A 252 26.70 7.32 8.52
CA GLY A 252 27.31 8.36 9.38
C GLY A 252 28.81 8.35 9.34
N GLU A 253 29.44 7.17 9.30
CA GLU A 253 30.90 7.02 9.19
C GLU A 253 31.38 7.41 7.79
N ALA A 254 30.68 7.03 6.75
CA ALA A 254 30.98 7.42 5.38
C ALA A 254 30.95 8.95 5.20
N VAL A 255 29.92 9.60 5.73
CA VAL A 255 29.77 11.07 5.70
C VAL A 255 30.88 11.75 6.51
N SER A 256 31.16 11.25 7.71
CA SER A 256 32.26 11.78 8.56
C SER A 256 33.61 11.66 7.88
N TYR A 257 33.90 10.51 7.28
CA TYR A 257 35.11 10.27 6.51
C TYR A 257 35.28 11.28 5.37
N LEU A 258 34.23 11.40 4.52
CA LEU A 258 34.26 12.31 3.37
C LEU A 258 34.47 13.78 3.82
N SER A 259 33.75 14.20 4.85
CA SER A 259 33.84 15.57 5.37
C SER A 259 35.22 15.88 6.03
N THR A 260 35.91 14.86 6.55
CA THR A 260 37.22 15.03 7.21
C THR A 260 38.37 15.03 6.20
N HIS A 261 38.28 14.23 5.14
CA HIS A 261 39.38 14.00 4.20
C HIS A 261 39.28 14.82 2.91
N TYR A 262 38.09 15.40 2.61
CA TYR A 262 37.82 16.13 1.37
C TYR A 262 37.07 17.43 1.65
N SER A 263 37.22 18.40 0.76
CA SER A 263 36.52 19.68 0.82
C SER A 263 35.11 19.52 0.20
N VAL A 264 34.20 18.94 0.96
CA VAL A 264 32.82 18.67 0.53
C VAL A 264 32.06 19.99 0.39
N ARG A 265 31.55 20.28 -0.84
CA ARG A 265 30.69 21.44 -1.14
C ARG A 265 29.23 21.12 -1.00
N ASP A 266 28.84 19.89 -1.41
CA ASP A 266 27.49 19.40 -1.33
C ASP A 266 27.50 17.88 -1.15
N LEU A 267 26.55 17.36 -0.37
CA LEU A 267 26.39 15.93 -0.12
C LEU A 267 24.92 15.58 -0.01
N ARG A 268 24.50 14.64 -0.86
CA ARG A 268 23.17 14.06 -0.81
C ARG A 268 23.29 12.55 -0.60
N ILE A 269 22.45 12.04 0.28
CA ILE A 269 22.36 10.61 0.61
C ILE A 269 21.10 10.06 -0.05
N GLU A 270 21.24 8.94 -0.72
CA GLU A 270 20.13 8.16 -1.26
C GLU A 270 20.23 6.73 -0.74
N GLU A 271 19.29 6.37 0.10
CA GLU A 271 19.15 4.99 0.57
C GLU A 271 18.33 4.17 -0.44
N SER A 272 18.49 2.86 -0.42
CA SER A 272 17.70 1.98 -1.27
C SER A 272 16.21 2.11 -0.91
N SER A 273 15.41 2.68 -1.80
CA SER A 273 13.96 2.72 -1.65
C SER A 273 13.37 1.33 -1.78
N LEU A 274 12.21 1.08 -1.15
CA LEU A 274 11.47 -0.17 -1.31
C LEU A 274 11.24 -0.49 -2.79
N GLU A 275 10.97 0.52 -3.61
CA GLU A 275 10.79 0.38 -5.05
C GLU A 275 12.06 -0.13 -5.75
N SER A 276 13.24 0.42 -5.40
CA SER A 276 14.53 -0.01 -5.99
C SER A 276 14.90 -1.44 -5.60
N ILE A 277 14.63 -1.81 -4.34
CA ILE A 277 14.86 -3.17 -3.85
C ILE A 277 13.98 -4.16 -4.61
N LEU A 278 12.69 -3.88 -4.72
CA LEU A 278 11.75 -4.75 -5.42
C LEU A 278 12.05 -4.88 -6.91
N LYS A 279 12.46 -3.79 -7.58
CA LYS A 279 12.88 -3.84 -8.99
C LYS A 279 14.09 -4.75 -9.22
N ALA A 280 14.99 -4.86 -8.24
CA ALA A 280 16.15 -5.75 -8.32
C ALA A 280 15.79 -7.22 -8.04
N MET A 281 14.63 -7.51 -7.44
CA MET A 281 14.17 -8.86 -7.11
C MET A 281 13.27 -9.48 -8.20
N TYR A 282 12.75 -8.68 -9.15
CA TYR A 282 11.90 -9.12 -10.26
C TYR A 282 12.67 -9.29 -11.55
#